data_f3148bfe10968bcef496ba9802a686fb
#
_entry.id   f3148bfe10968bcef496ba9802a686fb
#
_cell.length_a   1.000
_cell.length_b   1.000
_cell.length_c   1.000
_cell.angle_alpha   90.00
_cell.angle_beta   90.00
_cell.angle_gamma   90.00
#
_symmetry.space_group_name_H-M   'P 1'
#
loop_
_entity.id
_entity.type
_entity.pdbx_description
1 polymer ?
#
loop_
_entity_poly.entity_id
_entity_poly.type
_entity_poly.pdbx_seq_one_letter_code
_entity_poly.pdbx_strand_id
1 'polypeptide(L)'
;MSTTDSAIAATEFATTLPEFSGVDAEVWSFTVAKVSGDMYEGVLHDGREAIVPNSEVPASLRIQIGVSFPVTVMLDGARPVMSAARAELVAALYAGVAPEVRSGDVRIVAVARIPGVRSKVAVAATRDGIDPVAACVGREASRVTYISKMLGAERIDVVPYHQDLHIFVANCMAPASVTSVAVKDGRIEVSVPAHQMSAAVGGGGLNSHLAGELVGYPIDVVQAPSRAE
;
A
#
# COMPACT_ATOMS: atom_id res chain seq x y z
N MET A 1 -35.88 -10.41 -1.43
CA MET A 1 -34.66 -10.72 -0.66
C MET A 1 -33.65 -9.68 -1.06
N SER A 2 -33.17 -8.93 -0.35
CA SER A 2 -33.45 -8.15 0.83
C SER A 2 -32.43 -7.01 0.82
N THR A 3 -32.87 -5.80 0.62
CA THR A 3 -32.06 -4.57 0.69
C THR A 3 -31.43 -4.37 2.08
N THR A 4 -31.86 -5.13 3.07
CA THR A 4 -31.42 -5.08 4.47
C THR A 4 -30.06 -5.79 4.66
N ASP A 5 -29.79 -6.90 3.96
CA ASP A 5 -28.51 -7.63 4.07
C ASP A 5 -27.32 -6.81 3.51
N SER A 6 -27.57 -6.07 2.41
CA SER A 6 -26.54 -5.24 1.80
C SER A 6 -26.14 -4.03 2.68
N ALA A 7 -27.11 -3.47 3.44
CA ALA A 7 -26.85 -2.32 4.31
C ALA A 7 -26.09 -2.71 5.59
N ILE A 8 -26.39 -3.88 6.18
CA ILE A 8 -25.70 -4.39 7.37
C ILE A 8 -24.24 -4.73 7.03
N ALA A 9 -24.00 -5.40 5.89
CA ALA A 9 -22.65 -5.70 5.43
C ALA A 9 -21.81 -4.42 5.18
N ALA A 10 -22.40 -3.38 4.60
CA ALA A 10 -21.71 -2.13 4.34
C ALA A 10 -21.36 -1.36 5.65
N THR A 11 -22.22 -1.45 6.67
CA THR A 11 -21.99 -0.79 7.96
C THR A 11 -20.91 -1.50 8.78
N GLU A 12 -20.90 -2.83 8.80
CA GLU A 12 -19.84 -3.62 9.44
C GLU A 12 -18.50 -3.45 8.75
N PHE A 13 -18.50 -3.30 7.42
CA PHE A 13 -17.31 -3.11 6.63
C PHE A 13 -16.59 -1.78 6.94
N ALA A 14 -17.34 -0.68 7.06
CA ALA A 14 -16.79 0.65 7.35
C ALA A 14 -16.15 0.74 8.75
N THR A 15 -16.53 -0.15 9.68
CA THR A 15 -16.03 -0.16 11.06
C THR A 15 -14.75 -1.00 11.21
N THR A 16 -14.35 -1.80 10.21
CA THR A 16 -13.30 -2.82 10.32
C THR A 16 -11.99 -2.47 9.59
N LEU A 17 -11.90 -1.31 8.91
CA LEU A 17 -10.61 -0.89 8.33
C LEU A 17 -9.64 -0.54 9.46
N PRO A 18 -8.51 -1.25 9.60
CA PRO A 18 -7.55 -0.97 10.65
C PRO A 18 -7.02 0.46 10.50
N GLU A 19 -6.96 1.19 11.60
CA GLU A 19 -6.26 2.46 11.64
C GLU A 19 -4.77 2.18 11.39
N PHE A 20 -4.23 2.65 10.27
CA PHE A 20 -2.83 2.40 9.92
C PHE A 20 -1.92 3.29 10.76
N SER A 21 -1.22 2.71 11.72
CA SER A 21 -0.35 3.41 12.68
C SER A 21 1.09 3.63 12.19
N GLY A 22 1.42 3.23 10.96
CA GLY A 22 2.80 3.20 10.46
C GLY A 22 3.41 4.55 10.08
N VAL A 23 2.66 5.65 10.15
CA VAL A 23 3.16 6.99 9.77
C VAL A 23 4.23 7.51 10.73
N ASP A 24 4.18 7.10 11.99
CA ASP A 24 5.12 7.50 13.05
C ASP A 24 6.35 6.58 13.13
N ALA A 25 6.48 5.60 12.23
CA ALA A 25 7.65 4.74 12.21
C ALA A 25 8.90 5.53 11.80
N GLU A 26 9.96 5.37 12.57
CA GLU A 26 11.24 6.03 12.27
C GLU A 26 11.94 5.35 11.09
N VAL A 27 12.34 6.16 10.10
CA VAL A 27 13.08 5.68 8.93
C VAL A 27 14.56 5.89 9.12
N TRP A 28 15.31 4.80 8.99
CA TRP A 28 16.77 4.78 9.08
C TRP A 28 17.38 4.47 7.72
N SER A 29 18.52 5.06 7.40
CA SER A 29 19.34 4.62 6.28
C SER A 29 20.32 3.58 6.80
N PHE A 30 20.23 2.36 6.26
CA PHE A 30 21.12 1.25 6.58
C PHE A 30 22.13 1.03 5.45
N THR A 31 23.41 1.00 5.78
CA THR A 31 24.50 0.75 4.82
C THR A 31 25.12 -0.62 5.10
N VAL A 32 25.14 -1.48 4.09
CA VAL A 32 25.66 -2.84 4.19
C VAL A 32 27.20 -2.83 4.30
N ALA A 33 27.73 -3.38 5.38
CA ALA A 33 29.16 -3.59 5.57
C ALA A 33 29.57 -5.03 5.26
N LYS A 34 28.68 -6.00 5.50
CA LYS A 34 28.97 -7.44 5.32
C LYS A 34 27.69 -8.21 5.02
N VAL A 35 27.81 -9.29 4.27
CA VAL A 35 26.76 -10.28 4.04
C VAL A 35 27.16 -11.59 4.75
N SER A 36 26.34 -12.03 5.72
CA SER A 36 26.63 -13.18 6.57
C SER A 36 25.42 -14.13 6.59
N GLY A 37 25.48 -15.21 5.81
CA GLY A 37 24.39 -16.18 5.74
C GLY A 37 23.09 -15.54 5.29
N ASP A 38 22.10 -15.54 6.19
CA ASP A 38 20.75 -14.99 5.98
C ASP A 38 20.57 -13.57 6.53
N MET A 39 21.67 -12.87 6.85
CA MET A 39 21.68 -11.54 7.45
C MET A 39 22.58 -10.58 6.68
N TYR A 40 22.16 -9.32 6.63
CA TYR A 40 23.00 -8.17 6.29
C TYR A 40 23.46 -7.50 7.58
N GLU A 41 24.78 -7.41 7.77
CA GLU A 41 25.41 -6.64 8.86
C GLU A 41 25.85 -5.29 8.30
N GLY A 42 25.63 -4.21 9.06
CA GLY A 42 25.95 -2.88 8.58
C GLY A 42 25.79 -1.80 9.62
N VAL A 43 25.75 -0.56 9.16
CA VAL A 43 25.65 0.60 10.02
C VAL A 43 24.46 1.48 9.61
N LEU A 44 23.81 2.07 10.60
CA LEU A 44 22.80 3.10 10.41
C LEU A 44 23.49 4.46 10.13
N HIS A 45 22.71 5.42 9.63
CA HIS A 45 23.23 6.75 9.29
C HIS A 45 23.82 7.52 10.50
N ASP A 46 23.51 7.12 11.72
CA ASP A 46 24.07 7.68 12.95
C ASP A 46 25.31 6.92 13.48
N GLY A 47 25.77 5.90 12.74
CA GLY A 47 26.95 5.10 13.05
C GLY A 47 26.71 3.89 13.94
N ARG A 48 25.47 3.64 14.40
CA ARG A 48 25.14 2.41 15.16
C ARG A 48 25.20 1.19 14.26
N GLU A 49 25.75 0.12 14.79
CA GLU A 49 25.69 -1.19 14.13
C GLU A 49 24.25 -1.74 14.15
N ALA A 50 23.85 -2.37 13.06
CA ALA A 50 22.53 -2.99 12.90
C ALA A 50 22.62 -4.25 12.05
N ILE A 51 21.58 -5.07 12.16
CA ILE A 51 21.40 -6.30 11.39
C ILE A 51 20.03 -6.25 10.73
N VAL A 52 19.98 -6.61 9.44
CA VAL A 52 18.75 -6.76 8.68
C VAL A 52 18.66 -8.19 8.15
N PRO A 53 17.64 -8.97 8.52
CA PRO A 53 17.42 -10.29 7.95
C PRO A 53 17.19 -10.21 6.44
N ASN A 54 17.71 -11.16 5.67
CA ASN A 54 17.49 -11.22 4.22
C ASN A 54 15.99 -11.31 3.86
N SER A 55 15.19 -11.97 4.71
CA SER A 55 13.74 -12.06 4.57
C SER A 55 13.03 -10.70 4.68
N GLU A 56 13.66 -9.73 5.34
CA GLU A 56 13.15 -8.38 5.52
C GLU A 56 13.69 -7.38 4.48
N VAL A 57 14.34 -7.87 3.42
CA VAL A 57 14.87 -7.06 2.31
C VAL A 57 14.23 -7.52 1.00
N PRO A 58 13.54 -6.63 0.27
CA PRO A 58 12.98 -6.95 -1.04
C PRO A 58 14.05 -7.42 -2.03
N ALA A 59 13.79 -8.50 -2.77
CA ALA A 59 14.73 -9.05 -3.75
C ALA A 59 15.05 -8.06 -4.90
N SER A 60 14.22 -7.05 -5.14
CA SER A 60 14.47 -5.98 -6.11
C SER A 60 15.60 -5.05 -5.71
N LEU A 61 15.88 -4.93 -4.41
CA LEU A 61 17.04 -4.23 -3.90
C LEU A 61 18.27 -5.12 -4.13
N ARG A 62 19.05 -4.78 -5.14
CA ARG A 62 20.30 -5.50 -5.45
C ARG A 62 21.37 -5.16 -4.42
N ILE A 63 21.37 -5.91 -3.32
CA ILE A 63 22.25 -5.66 -2.19
C ILE A 63 23.68 -6.06 -2.48
N GLN A 64 24.60 -5.12 -2.23
CA GLN A 64 26.05 -5.32 -2.25
C GLN A 64 26.66 -4.54 -1.08
N ILE A 65 27.88 -4.85 -0.69
CA ILE A 65 28.62 -4.09 0.31
C ILE A 65 28.74 -2.64 -0.15
N GLY A 66 28.42 -1.70 0.76
CA GLY A 66 28.38 -0.26 0.49
C GLY A 66 27.04 0.27 -0.01
N VAL A 67 26.07 -0.60 -0.33
CA VAL A 67 24.71 -0.14 -0.70
C VAL A 67 23.97 0.33 0.54
N SER A 68 23.30 1.48 0.42
CA SER A 68 22.42 2.03 1.45
C SER A 68 20.97 1.95 1.00
N PHE A 69 20.06 1.59 1.91
CA PHE A 69 18.64 1.55 1.67
C PHE A 69 17.83 1.91 2.94
N PRO A 70 16.60 2.38 2.80
CA PRO A 70 15.76 2.73 3.94
C PRO A 70 15.25 1.48 4.66
N VAL A 71 15.27 1.55 5.98
CA VAL A 71 14.70 0.54 6.88
C VAL A 71 13.88 1.22 7.96
N THR A 72 12.95 0.47 8.54
CA THR A 72 12.25 0.86 9.76
C THR A 72 12.48 -0.19 10.83
N VAL A 73 12.36 0.22 12.09
CA VAL A 73 12.42 -0.71 13.23
C VAL A 73 11.02 -1.27 13.46
N MET A 74 10.93 -2.57 13.63
CA MET A 74 9.74 -3.24 14.08
C MET A 74 10.07 -4.13 15.28
N LEU A 75 9.06 -4.50 16.05
CA LEU A 75 9.21 -5.47 17.12
C LEU A 75 8.71 -6.84 16.62
N ASP A 76 9.58 -7.84 16.69
CA ASP A 76 9.21 -9.25 16.60
C ASP A 76 9.16 -9.81 18.02
N GLY A 77 7.98 -9.82 18.60
CA GLY A 77 7.83 -9.98 20.05
C GLY A 77 8.49 -8.83 20.82
N ALA A 78 9.50 -9.12 21.63
CA ALA A 78 10.27 -8.11 22.37
C ALA A 78 11.57 -7.69 21.67
N ARG A 79 11.86 -8.22 20.47
CA ARG A 79 13.13 -7.97 19.76
C ARG A 79 12.95 -6.91 18.68
N PRO A 80 13.79 -5.85 18.65
CA PRO A 80 13.82 -4.94 17.52
C PRO A 80 14.42 -5.63 16.30
N VAL A 81 13.71 -5.56 15.17
CA VAL A 81 14.15 -6.07 13.87
C VAL A 81 14.11 -4.93 12.87
N MET A 82 15.18 -4.77 12.09
CA MET A 82 15.20 -3.80 11.00
C MET A 82 14.58 -4.42 9.76
N SER A 83 13.69 -3.67 9.08
CA SER A 83 12.99 -4.16 7.90
C SER A 83 12.90 -3.10 6.80
N ALA A 84 13.14 -3.54 5.55
CA ALA A 84 12.85 -2.80 4.33
C ALA A 84 11.58 -3.32 3.63
N ALA A 85 10.95 -4.38 4.15
CA ALA A 85 9.83 -5.07 3.51
C ALA A 85 8.45 -4.64 4.02
N ARG A 86 8.36 -3.99 5.18
CA ARG A 86 7.09 -3.70 5.84
C ARG A 86 6.34 -2.52 5.23
N ALA A 87 5.01 -2.55 5.36
CA ALA A 87 4.11 -1.51 4.85
C ALA A 87 4.34 -0.16 5.57
N GLU A 88 4.70 -0.19 6.85
CA GLU A 88 5.01 0.95 7.70
C GLU A 88 6.14 1.81 7.11
N LEU A 89 7.12 1.17 6.46
CA LEU A 89 8.20 1.90 5.79
C LEU A 89 7.65 2.84 4.69
N VAL A 90 6.68 2.38 3.91
CA VAL A 90 6.07 3.21 2.85
C VAL A 90 5.37 4.43 3.44
N ALA A 91 4.60 4.25 4.51
CA ALA A 91 3.90 5.34 5.17
C ALA A 91 4.87 6.34 5.80
N ALA A 92 5.91 5.87 6.48
CA ALA A 92 6.92 6.71 7.09
C ALA A 92 7.73 7.51 6.06
N LEU A 93 8.01 6.91 4.88
CA LEU A 93 8.63 7.63 3.76
C LEU A 93 7.72 8.76 3.24
N TYR A 94 6.39 8.54 3.18
CA TYR A 94 5.45 9.61 2.84
C TYR A 94 5.48 10.74 3.87
N ALA A 95 5.50 10.45 5.17
CA ALA A 95 5.64 11.47 6.21
C ALA A 95 6.94 12.28 6.05
N GLY A 96 8.00 11.66 5.54
CA GLY A 96 9.28 12.32 5.25
C GLY A 96 9.22 13.30 4.08
N VAL A 97 8.42 13.03 3.03
CA VAL A 97 8.42 13.80 1.77
C VAL A 97 7.17 14.63 1.52
N ALA A 98 6.06 14.33 2.21
CA ALA A 98 4.78 15.03 2.06
C ALA A 98 4.47 15.82 3.35
N PRO A 99 4.65 17.15 3.34
CA PRO A 99 4.33 17.98 4.53
C PRO A 99 2.90 17.80 5.01
N GLU A 100 1.94 17.56 4.09
CA GLU A 100 0.52 17.35 4.38
C GLU A 100 0.28 16.04 5.14
N VAL A 101 1.09 15.02 4.91
CA VAL A 101 1.06 13.77 5.69
C VAL A 101 1.68 14.00 7.07
N ARG A 102 2.81 14.69 7.13
CA ARG A 102 3.49 15.00 8.40
C ARG A 102 2.67 15.92 9.31
N SER A 103 1.91 16.87 8.76
CA SER A 103 1.02 17.73 9.54
C SER A 103 -0.28 17.05 9.97
N GLY A 104 -0.60 15.87 9.42
CA GLY A 104 -1.86 15.19 9.62
C GLY A 104 -3.03 15.74 8.77
N ASP A 105 -2.79 16.71 7.89
CA ASP A 105 -3.79 17.23 6.95
C ASP A 105 -4.21 16.16 5.91
N VAL A 106 -3.29 15.23 5.61
CA VAL A 106 -3.54 14.00 4.84
C VAL A 106 -3.16 12.81 5.70
N ARG A 107 -4.07 11.86 5.83
CA ARG A 107 -3.85 10.60 6.55
C ARG A 107 -3.66 9.46 5.57
N ILE A 108 -2.66 8.62 5.82
CA ILE A 108 -2.56 7.30 5.21
C ILE A 108 -3.49 6.37 5.99
N VAL A 109 -4.48 5.81 5.31
CA VAL A 109 -5.52 4.98 5.91
C VAL A 109 -5.10 3.51 5.93
N ALA A 110 -4.49 3.05 4.84
CA ALA A 110 -4.02 1.68 4.70
C ALA A 110 -2.90 1.59 3.65
N VAL A 111 -2.06 0.58 3.76
CA VAL A 111 -1.03 0.24 2.77
C VAL A 111 -1.06 -1.26 2.53
N ALA A 112 -1.34 -1.65 1.28
CA ALA A 112 -1.17 -3.02 0.80
C ALA A 112 0.13 -3.09 -0.01
N ARG A 113 1.01 -4.07 0.28
CA ARG A 113 2.37 -4.07 -0.27
C ARG A 113 2.88 -5.47 -0.61
N ILE A 114 3.37 -5.62 -1.81
CA ILE A 114 4.30 -6.69 -2.18
C ILE A 114 5.68 -6.04 -2.35
N PRO A 115 6.58 -6.23 -1.37
CA PRO A 115 7.84 -5.50 -1.28
C PRO A 115 8.68 -5.65 -2.55
N GLY A 116 9.18 -4.52 -3.07
CA GLY A 116 9.98 -4.47 -4.28
C GLY A 116 9.23 -4.68 -5.60
N VAL A 117 7.91 -4.87 -5.54
CA VAL A 117 7.05 -5.05 -6.72
C VAL A 117 6.04 -3.92 -6.84
N ARG A 118 5.11 -3.83 -5.90
CA ARG A 118 4.05 -2.83 -5.95
C ARG A 118 3.41 -2.59 -4.58
N SER A 119 3.08 -1.33 -4.32
CA SER A 119 2.25 -0.92 -3.19
C SER A 119 1.00 -0.19 -3.67
N LYS A 120 -0.11 -0.36 -2.94
CA LYS A 120 -1.28 0.51 -2.99
C LYS A 120 -1.40 1.22 -1.65
N VAL A 121 -1.56 2.55 -1.69
CA VAL A 121 -1.60 3.42 -0.51
C VAL A 121 -2.92 4.17 -0.50
N ALA A 122 -3.81 3.86 0.43
CA ALA A 122 -5.07 4.55 0.60
C ALA A 122 -4.86 5.82 1.44
N VAL A 123 -5.34 6.94 0.93
CA VAL A 123 -5.15 8.25 1.53
C VAL A 123 -6.46 9.02 1.68
N ALA A 124 -6.60 9.78 2.76
CA ALA A 124 -7.76 10.62 3.03
C ALA A 124 -7.33 12.01 3.49
N ALA A 125 -8.06 13.05 3.06
CA ALA A 125 -7.92 14.37 3.65
C ALA A 125 -8.64 14.42 5.00
N THR A 126 -8.04 15.08 5.98
CA THR A 126 -8.64 15.36 7.29
C THR A 126 -9.18 16.79 7.37
N ARG A 127 -8.89 17.59 6.36
CA ARG A 127 -9.31 18.99 6.24
C ARG A 127 -9.82 19.27 4.82
N ASP A 128 -10.87 20.09 4.72
CA ASP A 128 -11.46 20.50 3.46
C ASP A 128 -10.46 21.26 2.58
N GLY A 129 -10.63 21.12 1.26
CA GLY A 129 -9.83 21.81 0.25
C GLY A 129 -8.48 21.17 -0.07
N ILE A 130 -8.13 20.05 0.56
CA ILE A 130 -6.92 19.29 0.26
C ILE A 130 -7.26 18.07 -0.61
N ASP A 131 -6.56 17.93 -1.72
CA ASP A 131 -6.56 16.70 -2.52
C ASP A 131 -5.48 15.75 -1.95
N PRO A 132 -5.88 14.65 -1.25
CA PRO A 132 -4.93 13.76 -0.61
C PRO A 132 -4.09 12.97 -1.61
N VAL A 133 -4.63 12.69 -2.81
CA VAL A 133 -3.90 11.98 -3.86
C VAL A 133 -2.84 12.91 -4.45
N ALA A 134 -3.20 14.14 -4.80
CA ALA A 134 -2.25 15.11 -5.32
C ALA A 134 -1.12 15.40 -4.32
N ALA A 135 -1.44 15.50 -3.02
CA ALA A 135 -0.46 15.67 -1.95
C ALA A 135 0.56 14.53 -1.89
N CYS A 136 0.12 13.28 -2.00
CA CYS A 136 1.01 12.11 -1.95
C CYS A 136 1.76 11.87 -3.26
N VAL A 137 1.13 12.10 -4.42
CA VAL A 137 1.77 11.97 -5.73
C VAL A 137 2.85 13.04 -5.92
N GLY A 138 2.56 14.25 -5.50
CA GLY A 138 3.43 15.41 -5.68
C GLY A 138 3.40 15.97 -7.11
N ARG A 139 3.92 17.18 -7.26
CA ARG A 139 3.99 17.83 -8.58
C ARG A 139 4.80 16.96 -9.55
N GLU A 140 4.24 16.71 -10.74
CA GLU A 140 4.87 15.86 -11.76
C GLU A 140 5.27 14.47 -11.24
N ALA A 141 4.48 13.92 -10.32
CA ALA A 141 4.75 12.65 -9.63
C ALA A 141 6.09 12.60 -8.88
N SER A 142 6.61 13.75 -8.45
CA SER A 142 7.95 13.83 -7.83
C SER A 142 8.06 13.03 -6.54
N ARG A 143 7.05 13.11 -5.65
CA ARG A 143 7.08 12.43 -4.33
C ARG A 143 6.99 10.91 -4.51
N VAL A 144 6.00 10.43 -5.27
CA VAL A 144 5.83 9.00 -5.51
C VAL A 144 7.03 8.39 -6.24
N THR A 145 7.62 9.11 -7.21
CA THR A 145 8.81 8.68 -7.93
C THR A 145 10.03 8.60 -7.02
N TYR A 146 10.17 9.56 -6.10
CA TYR A 146 11.26 9.56 -5.13
C TYR A 146 11.18 8.36 -4.19
N ILE A 147 10.00 8.09 -3.61
CA ILE A 147 9.78 6.93 -2.74
C ILE A 147 9.99 5.62 -3.52
N SER A 148 9.45 5.52 -4.73
CA SER A 148 9.65 4.35 -5.60
C SER A 148 11.13 4.03 -5.80
N LYS A 149 11.96 5.05 -6.06
CA LYS A 149 13.42 4.87 -6.21
C LYS A 149 14.08 4.38 -4.92
N MET A 150 13.70 4.92 -3.77
CA MET A 150 14.22 4.47 -2.47
C MET A 150 13.88 3.00 -2.18
N LEU A 151 12.76 2.51 -2.70
CA LEU A 151 12.28 1.13 -2.54
C LEU A 151 12.72 0.20 -3.67
N GLY A 152 13.76 0.56 -4.44
CA GLY A 152 14.29 -0.29 -5.52
C GLY A 152 13.38 -0.36 -6.75
N ALA A 153 12.79 0.76 -7.14
CA ALA A 153 11.83 0.92 -8.24
C ALA A 153 10.48 0.21 -8.02
N GLU A 154 10.09 0.00 -6.78
CA GLU A 154 8.77 -0.50 -6.41
C GLU A 154 7.68 0.45 -6.92
N ARG A 155 6.69 -0.08 -7.64
CA ARG A 155 5.59 0.73 -8.15
C ARG A 155 4.63 1.11 -7.01
N ILE A 156 4.22 2.39 -6.95
CA ILE A 156 3.32 2.88 -5.92
C ILE A 156 2.07 3.48 -6.57
N ASP A 157 0.91 2.96 -6.20
CA ASP A 157 -0.40 3.50 -6.58
C ASP A 157 -1.02 4.19 -5.36
N VAL A 158 -1.28 5.49 -5.49
CA VAL A 158 -2.01 6.26 -4.47
C VAL A 158 -3.50 6.22 -4.78
N VAL A 159 -4.31 5.82 -3.80
CA VAL A 159 -5.74 5.55 -3.94
C VAL A 159 -6.52 6.46 -2.99
N PRO A 160 -7.52 7.22 -3.45
CA PRO A 160 -8.36 7.99 -2.55
C PRO A 160 -9.26 7.04 -1.73
N TYR A 161 -9.17 7.16 -0.40
CA TYR A 161 -10.07 6.47 0.51
C TYR A 161 -11.48 7.07 0.43
N HIS A 162 -12.50 6.25 0.61
CA HIS A 162 -13.88 6.68 0.72
C HIS A 162 -14.61 5.84 1.77
N GLN A 163 -15.52 6.46 2.53
CA GLN A 163 -16.32 5.76 3.56
C GLN A 163 -17.32 4.78 2.96
N ASP A 164 -17.85 5.08 1.77
CA ASP A 164 -18.66 4.14 1.00
C ASP A 164 -17.75 3.07 0.40
N LEU A 165 -17.99 1.81 0.81
CA LEU A 165 -17.21 0.66 0.37
C LEU A 165 -17.18 0.50 -1.16
N HIS A 166 -18.31 0.68 -1.83
CA HIS A 166 -18.40 0.48 -3.28
C HIS A 166 -17.51 1.49 -4.02
N ILE A 167 -17.49 2.74 -3.56
CA ILE A 167 -16.62 3.78 -4.10
C ILE A 167 -15.16 3.46 -3.79
N PHE A 168 -14.86 3.05 -2.54
CA PHE A 168 -13.48 2.73 -2.16
C PHE A 168 -12.93 1.54 -2.94
N VAL A 169 -13.71 0.47 -3.09
CA VAL A 169 -13.33 -0.68 -3.92
C VAL A 169 -13.08 -0.26 -5.36
N ALA A 170 -13.98 0.54 -5.95
CA ALA A 170 -13.79 1.04 -7.32
C ALA A 170 -12.49 1.85 -7.46
N ASN A 171 -12.16 2.70 -6.48
CA ASN A 171 -10.91 3.44 -6.43
C ASN A 171 -9.69 2.48 -6.34
N CYS A 172 -9.78 1.44 -5.50
CA CYS A 172 -8.71 0.45 -5.34
C CYS A 172 -8.44 -0.35 -6.62
N MET A 173 -9.45 -0.51 -7.49
CA MET A 173 -9.33 -1.25 -8.75
C MET A 173 -8.65 -0.45 -9.87
N ALA A 174 -8.38 0.84 -9.67
CA ALA A 174 -7.67 1.65 -10.67
C ALA A 174 -6.38 0.92 -11.16
N PRO A 175 -6.07 0.96 -12.48
CA PRO A 175 -6.66 1.82 -13.52
C PRO A 175 -7.93 1.27 -14.19
N ALA A 176 -8.46 0.12 -13.75
CA ALA A 176 -9.67 -0.45 -14.35
C ALA A 176 -10.91 0.35 -13.95
N SER A 177 -11.83 0.49 -14.90
CA SER A 177 -13.15 1.08 -14.65
C SER A 177 -14.11 0.01 -14.16
N VAL A 178 -14.67 0.19 -12.97
CA VAL A 178 -15.61 -0.74 -12.33
C VAL A 178 -17.04 -0.38 -12.73
N THR A 179 -17.83 -1.39 -13.12
CA THR A 179 -19.24 -1.23 -13.47
C THR A 179 -20.15 -1.43 -12.26
N SER A 180 -19.83 -2.41 -11.41
CA SER A 180 -20.56 -2.68 -10.18
C SER A 180 -19.67 -3.38 -9.14
N VAL A 181 -20.04 -3.22 -7.89
CA VAL A 181 -19.43 -3.90 -6.74
C VAL A 181 -20.54 -4.57 -5.94
N ALA A 182 -20.36 -5.83 -5.57
CA ALA A 182 -21.29 -6.57 -4.73
C ALA A 182 -20.52 -7.32 -3.63
N VAL A 183 -21.07 -7.34 -2.42
CA VAL A 183 -20.54 -8.15 -1.31
C VAL A 183 -21.32 -9.47 -1.27
N LYS A 184 -20.63 -10.60 -1.34
CA LYS A 184 -21.21 -11.93 -1.33
C LYS A 184 -20.33 -12.89 -0.51
N ASP A 185 -20.90 -13.53 0.48
CA ASP A 185 -20.24 -14.59 1.26
C ASP A 185 -18.82 -14.22 1.77
N GLY A 186 -18.66 -12.99 2.30
CA GLY A 186 -17.38 -12.51 2.80
C GLY A 186 -16.34 -12.18 1.73
N ARG A 187 -16.75 -12.06 0.47
CA ARG A 187 -15.91 -11.67 -0.67
C ARG A 187 -16.53 -10.47 -1.39
N ILE A 188 -15.74 -9.77 -2.14
CA ILE A 188 -16.19 -8.66 -2.98
C ILE A 188 -16.14 -9.11 -4.45
N GLU A 189 -17.29 -9.13 -5.10
CA GLU A 189 -17.39 -9.32 -6.55
C GLU A 189 -17.36 -7.96 -7.24
N VAL A 190 -16.38 -7.77 -8.12
CA VAL A 190 -16.21 -6.54 -8.91
C VAL A 190 -16.46 -6.84 -10.37
N SER A 191 -17.50 -6.22 -10.94
CA SER A 191 -17.79 -6.35 -12.36
C SER A 191 -17.08 -5.27 -13.16
N VAL A 192 -16.42 -5.67 -14.24
CA VAL A 192 -15.73 -4.76 -15.16
C VAL A 192 -16.06 -5.08 -16.61
N PRO A 193 -16.01 -4.11 -17.54
CA PRO A 193 -16.16 -4.40 -18.98
C PRO A 193 -15.10 -5.41 -19.45
N ALA A 194 -15.42 -6.21 -20.46
CA ALA A 194 -14.52 -7.25 -20.99
C ALA A 194 -13.11 -6.73 -21.31
N HIS A 195 -12.99 -5.54 -21.91
CA HIS A 195 -11.72 -4.92 -22.26
C HIS A 195 -10.92 -4.41 -21.04
N GLN A 196 -11.52 -4.35 -19.85
CA GLN A 196 -10.89 -3.93 -18.59
C GLN A 196 -10.44 -5.12 -17.72
N MET A 197 -10.82 -6.36 -18.06
CA MET A 197 -10.51 -7.56 -17.26
C MET A 197 -9.02 -7.68 -16.94
N SER A 198 -8.16 -7.53 -17.94
CA SER A 198 -6.71 -7.63 -17.75
C SER A 198 -6.16 -6.54 -16.82
N ALA A 199 -6.68 -5.31 -16.91
CA ALA A 199 -6.27 -4.20 -16.04
C ALA A 199 -6.79 -4.41 -14.61
N ALA A 200 -8.02 -4.90 -14.45
CA ALA A 200 -8.64 -5.16 -13.14
C ALA A 200 -7.91 -6.27 -12.38
N VAL A 201 -7.62 -7.37 -13.03
CA VAL A 201 -6.87 -8.49 -12.44
C VAL A 201 -5.41 -8.09 -12.23
N GLY A 202 -4.81 -7.44 -13.22
CA GLY A 202 -3.38 -7.14 -13.25
C GLY A 202 -2.53 -8.36 -13.58
N GLY A 203 -1.27 -8.16 -13.93
CA GLY A 203 -0.33 -9.26 -14.18
C GLY A 203 -0.22 -10.16 -12.95
N GLY A 204 -0.47 -11.47 -13.11
CA GLY A 204 -0.44 -12.43 -12.00
C GLY A 204 -1.46 -12.19 -10.88
N GLY A 205 -2.57 -11.48 -11.17
CA GLY A 205 -3.57 -11.17 -10.14
C GLY A 205 -3.20 -10.01 -9.21
N LEU A 206 -2.11 -9.32 -9.48
CA LEU A 206 -1.48 -8.37 -8.56
C LEU A 206 -2.38 -7.18 -8.20
N ASN A 207 -3.17 -6.68 -9.17
CA ASN A 207 -4.02 -5.52 -8.93
C ASN A 207 -5.21 -5.85 -8.02
N SER A 208 -5.93 -6.94 -8.32
CA SER A 208 -7.06 -7.41 -7.50
C SER A 208 -6.61 -7.89 -6.12
N HIS A 209 -5.45 -8.54 -6.02
CA HIS A 209 -4.87 -8.98 -4.75
C HIS A 209 -4.58 -7.80 -3.82
N LEU A 210 -3.79 -6.81 -4.29
CA LEU A 210 -3.47 -5.62 -3.48
C LEU A 210 -4.72 -4.77 -3.17
N ALA A 211 -5.69 -4.70 -4.09
CA ALA A 211 -6.97 -4.06 -3.80
C ALA A 211 -7.71 -4.79 -2.69
N GLY A 212 -7.74 -6.12 -2.72
CA GLY A 212 -8.34 -6.96 -1.68
C GLY A 212 -7.68 -6.78 -0.31
N GLU A 213 -6.34 -6.76 -0.25
CA GLU A 213 -5.60 -6.46 0.98
C GLU A 213 -5.93 -5.07 1.52
N LEU A 214 -6.05 -4.07 0.62
CA LEU A 214 -6.32 -2.68 1.01
C LEU A 214 -7.71 -2.50 1.62
N VAL A 215 -8.70 -3.25 1.10
CA VAL A 215 -10.09 -3.20 1.61
C VAL A 215 -10.39 -4.25 2.69
N GLY A 216 -9.46 -5.17 2.95
CA GLY A 216 -9.59 -6.21 3.96
C GLY A 216 -10.43 -7.42 3.55
N TYR A 217 -10.78 -7.57 2.25
CA TYR A 217 -11.58 -8.68 1.73
C TYR A 217 -11.07 -9.17 0.39
N PRO A 218 -11.13 -10.49 0.12
CA PRO A 218 -10.79 -11.02 -1.20
C PRO A 218 -11.68 -10.43 -2.30
N ILE A 219 -11.08 -10.06 -3.43
CA ILE A 219 -11.79 -9.52 -4.59
C ILE A 219 -11.82 -10.55 -5.72
N ASP A 220 -13.03 -10.86 -6.19
CA ASP A 220 -13.29 -11.63 -7.39
C ASP A 220 -13.66 -10.69 -8.53
N VAL A 221 -12.90 -10.74 -9.61
CA VAL A 221 -13.15 -9.89 -10.79
C VAL A 221 -13.94 -10.69 -11.81
N VAL A 222 -15.11 -10.19 -12.18
CA VAL A 222 -16.00 -10.81 -13.18
C VAL A 222 -16.27 -9.86 -14.33
N GLN A 223 -16.56 -10.43 -15.50
CA GLN A 223 -16.97 -9.64 -16.65
C GLN A 223 -18.42 -9.15 -16.46
N ALA A 224 -18.63 -7.86 -16.63
CA ALA A 224 -19.98 -7.30 -16.65
C ALA A 224 -20.80 -7.90 -17.81
N PRO A 225 -22.10 -8.17 -17.61
CA PRO A 225 -22.95 -8.60 -18.69
C PRO A 225 -22.94 -7.59 -19.83
N SER A 226 -22.87 -8.08 -21.08
CA SER A 226 -23.01 -7.22 -22.26
C SER A 226 -24.37 -6.51 -22.17
N ARG A 227 -24.39 -5.19 -22.30
CA ARG A 227 -25.68 -4.52 -22.55
C ARG A 227 -26.21 -5.11 -23.85
N ALA A 228 -27.36 -5.81 -23.77
CA ALA A 228 -28.13 -6.07 -24.96
C ALA A 228 -28.53 -4.73 -25.59
N GLU A 229 -28.10 -4.48 -26.81
CA GLU A 229 -28.57 -3.37 -27.63
C GLU A 229 -30.06 -3.45 -27.86
#